data_1f268b007a6e2eb2b38b90aaa2324264
#
_entry.id   1f268b007a6e2eb2b38b90aaa2324264
#
_cell.length_a   1.000
_cell.length_b   1.000
_cell.length_c   1.000
_cell.angle_alpha   90.00
_cell.angle_beta   90.00
_cell.angle_gamma   90.00
#
_symmetry.space_group_name_H-M   'P 1'
#
loop_
_entity.id
_entity.type
_entity.pdbx_description
1 polymer ?
#
loop_
_entity_poly.entity_id
_entity_poly.type
_entity_poly.pdbx_seq_one_letter_code
_entity_poly.pdbx_strand_id
1 'polypeptide(L)'
;YVLDLQTRISKRITNNSSIDVSGSFSPDGKKIVFNSDRTGRRHIYIIGTNGKNLKRISREAGSYYTPVWSPRGDMIAFTKQQGGQFYIGVMEIDGSNERMIAKSFHVEGPTWSPNGRYLMYFKEERTASDGSGGESSLYSIDLTGYNERKIITPLGASDPAWSPLMH
;
A
#
# COMPACT_ATOMS: atom_id res chain seq x y z
N TYR A 1 16.63 -2.52 4.78
CA TYR A 1 17.81 -2.72 3.92
C TYR A 1 17.45 -2.61 2.46
N VAL A 2 18.39 -2.18 1.62
CA VAL A 2 18.33 -2.25 0.14
C VAL A 2 19.45 -3.17 -0.31
N LEU A 3 19.10 -4.17 -1.15
CA LEU A 3 20.05 -5.07 -1.78
C LEU A 3 20.29 -4.61 -3.22
N ASP A 4 21.54 -4.36 -3.56
CA ASP A 4 21.99 -4.18 -4.94
C ASP A 4 22.12 -5.57 -5.59
N LEU A 5 21.36 -5.84 -6.65
CA LEU A 5 21.32 -7.15 -7.30
C LEU A 5 22.56 -7.43 -8.15
N GLN A 6 23.28 -6.41 -8.59
CA GLN A 6 24.51 -6.57 -9.38
C GLN A 6 25.70 -6.87 -8.47
N THR A 7 25.88 -6.06 -7.44
CA THR A 7 27.00 -6.20 -6.49
C THR A 7 26.72 -7.19 -5.37
N ARG A 8 25.45 -7.55 -5.14
CA ARG A 8 24.95 -8.36 -4.02
C ARG A 8 25.25 -7.76 -2.64
N ILE A 9 25.48 -6.46 -2.58
CA ILE A 9 25.74 -5.74 -1.33
C ILE A 9 24.43 -5.21 -0.76
N SER A 10 24.18 -5.55 0.52
CA SER A 10 23.05 -5.01 1.28
C SER A 10 23.45 -3.76 2.04
N LYS A 11 22.68 -2.70 1.90
CA LYS A 11 22.84 -1.44 2.63
C LYS A 11 21.68 -1.22 3.59
N ARG A 12 21.99 -0.97 4.88
CA ARG A 12 20.98 -0.55 5.85
C ARG A 12 20.56 0.89 5.56
N ILE A 13 19.24 1.14 5.44
CA ILE A 13 18.69 2.45 5.10
C ILE A 13 18.10 3.15 6.32
N THR A 14 17.48 2.40 7.25
CA THR A 14 16.95 2.93 8.51
C THR A 14 17.75 2.42 9.68
N ASN A 15 17.97 3.27 10.71
CA ASN A 15 18.71 2.91 11.92
C ASN A 15 17.92 3.33 13.16
N ASN A 16 16.98 2.49 13.56
CA ASN A 16 16.15 2.64 14.76
C ASN A 16 15.72 1.25 15.27
N SER A 17 15.06 1.19 16.43
CA SER A 17 14.52 -0.04 17.04
C SER A 17 13.09 -0.35 16.64
N SER A 18 12.48 0.48 15.80
CA SER A 18 11.09 0.33 15.36
C SER A 18 10.95 -0.68 14.23
N ILE A 19 9.73 -1.15 14.03
CA ILE A 19 9.38 -2.04 12.92
C ILE A 19 9.21 -1.18 11.66
N ASP A 20 10.11 -1.36 10.70
CA ASP A 20 10.08 -0.73 9.37
C ASP A 20 9.83 -1.82 8.33
N VAL A 21 8.67 -1.79 7.65
CA VAL A 21 8.22 -2.87 6.74
C VAL A 21 7.48 -2.32 5.52
N SER A 22 7.16 -3.21 4.57
CA SER A 22 6.38 -2.91 3.35
C SER A 22 6.99 -1.79 2.51
N GLY A 23 8.29 -1.91 2.22
CA GLY A 23 9.00 -0.91 1.40
C GLY A 23 8.63 -1.02 -0.09
N SER A 24 8.33 0.14 -0.71
CA SER A 24 8.10 0.27 -2.16
C SER A 24 8.96 1.40 -2.72
N PHE A 25 9.67 1.12 -3.82
CA PHE A 25 10.50 2.13 -4.50
C PHE A 25 9.64 3.12 -5.28
N SER A 26 10.11 4.39 -5.31
CA SER A 26 9.64 5.36 -6.29
C SER A 26 10.04 4.92 -7.71
N PRO A 27 9.27 5.30 -8.75
CA PRO A 27 9.57 4.90 -10.13
C PRO A 27 10.96 5.31 -10.63
N ASP A 28 11.52 6.39 -10.10
CA ASP A 28 12.89 6.86 -10.40
C ASP A 28 13.97 6.16 -9.56
N GLY A 29 13.60 5.22 -8.68
CA GLY A 29 14.50 4.48 -7.81
C GLY A 29 15.21 5.28 -6.71
N LYS A 30 14.87 6.57 -6.52
CA LYS A 30 15.60 7.46 -5.60
C LYS A 30 15.03 7.48 -4.19
N LYS A 31 13.79 7.04 -4.00
CA LYS A 31 13.09 7.05 -2.72
C LYS A 31 12.44 5.70 -2.43
N ILE A 32 12.16 5.49 -1.15
CA ILE A 32 11.40 4.34 -0.66
C ILE A 32 10.27 4.87 0.21
N VAL A 33 9.02 4.46 -0.05
CA VAL A 33 7.92 4.60 0.88
C VAL A 33 7.82 3.33 1.71
N PHE A 34 7.51 3.44 3.00
CA PHE A 34 7.38 2.29 3.91
C PHE A 34 6.49 2.66 5.09
N ASN A 35 6.02 1.69 5.85
CA ASN A 35 5.35 1.96 7.11
C ASN A 35 6.25 1.65 8.31
N SER A 36 6.08 2.44 9.37
CA SER A 36 6.85 2.35 10.60
C SER A 36 6.02 2.72 11.81
N ASP A 37 6.28 2.05 12.93
CA ASP A 37 5.65 2.34 14.24
C ASP A 37 6.50 3.24 15.16
N ARG A 38 7.54 3.90 14.63
CA ARG A 38 8.50 4.74 15.36
C ARG A 38 7.89 5.87 16.19
N THR A 39 6.64 6.21 15.96
CA THR A 39 5.89 7.23 16.73
C THR A 39 4.72 6.62 17.51
N GLY A 40 4.79 5.32 17.83
CA GLY A 40 3.80 4.59 18.64
C GLY A 40 2.65 3.98 17.85
N ARG A 41 2.38 4.47 16.63
CA ARG A 41 1.42 3.88 15.68
C ARG A 41 2.07 3.72 14.32
N ARG A 42 1.51 2.85 13.50
CA ARG A 42 2.01 2.65 12.13
C ARG A 42 1.61 3.81 11.25
N HIS A 43 2.61 4.51 10.74
CA HIS A 43 2.49 5.63 9.82
C HIS A 43 3.30 5.38 8.55
N ILE A 44 3.00 6.13 7.50
CA ILE A 44 3.73 6.08 6.24
C ILE A 44 4.87 7.10 6.27
N TYR A 45 6.05 6.63 5.88
CA TYR A 45 7.27 7.43 5.76
C TYR A 45 7.86 7.30 4.36
N ILE A 46 8.56 8.34 3.94
CA ILE A 46 9.41 8.33 2.75
C ILE A 46 10.84 8.60 3.18
N ILE A 47 11.79 7.88 2.58
CA ILE A 47 13.22 8.06 2.78
C ILE A 47 13.95 7.97 1.44
N GLY A 48 15.08 8.66 1.29
CA GLY A 48 15.96 8.46 0.14
C GLY A 48 16.65 7.10 0.18
N THR A 49 16.93 6.49 -0.96
CA THR A 49 17.68 5.22 -1.06
C THR A 49 19.11 5.33 -0.51
N ASN A 50 19.60 6.55 -0.29
CA ASN A 50 20.85 6.83 0.40
C ASN A 50 20.72 6.86 1.95
N GLY A 51 19.49 6.69 2.50
CA GLY A 51 19.19 6.74 3.93
C GLY A 51 18.97 8.16 4.49
N LYS A 52 18.88 9.17 3.62
CA LYS A 52 18.67 10.57 4.02
C LYS A 52 17.23 11.04 3.77
N ASN A 53 16.89 12.21 4.32
CA ASN A 53 15.61 12.88 4.09
C ASN A 53 14.38 12.05 4.50
N LEU A 54 14.47 11.37 5.65
CA LEU A 54 13.34 10.68 6.25
C LEU A 54 12.22 11.68 6.59
N LYS A 55 11.02 11.41 6.09
CA LYS A 55 9.84 12.24 6.33
C LYS A 55 8.60 11.38 6.54
N ARG A 56 7.82 11.64 7.61
CA ARG A 56 6.47 11.10 7.76
C ARG A 56 5.53 11.86 6.84
N ILE A 57 4.67 11.15 6.08
CA ILE A 57 3.69 11.73 5.17
C ILE A 57 2.24 11.51 5.63
N SER A 58 1.89 10.40 6.28
CA SER A 58 0.54 10.21 6.83
C SER A 58 0.31 11.11 8.05
N ARG A 59 -0.79 11.87 8.05
CA ARG A 59 -1.09 12.88 9.09
C ARG A 59 -2.33 12.55 9.90
N GLU A 60 -3.30 11.87 9.28
CA GLU A 60 -4.60 11.56 9.86
C GLU A 60 -4.53 10.45 10.92
N ALA A 61 -5.60 10.35 11.70
CA ALA A 61 -5.76 9.28 12.68
C ALA A 61 -5.88 7.90 12.02
N GLY A 62 -5.54 6.84 12.76
CA GLY A 62 -5.55 5.46 12.28
C GLY A 62 -4.16 4.87 12.17
N SER A 63 -4.09 3.61 11.73
CA SER A 63 -2.86 2.89 11.44
C SER A 63 -2.77 2.62 9.95
N TYR A 64 -1.59 2.78 9.37
CA TYR A 64 -1.33 2.67 7.94
C TYR A 64 -0.44 1.47 7.66
N TYR A 65 -0.74 0.77 6.55
CA TYR A 65 -0.07 -0.48 6.17
C TYR A 65 0.16 -0.51 4.65
N THR A 66 1.06 -1.36 4.22
CA THR A 66 1.30 -1.73 2.81
C THR A 66 1.29 -0.55 1.83
N PRO A 67 2.08 0.52 2.08
CA PRO A 67 2.14 1.63 1.13
C PRO A 67 2.83 1.20 -0.17
N VAL A 68 2.26 1.59 -1.31
CA VAL A 68 2.83 1.33 -2.63
C VAL A 68 2.87 2.60 -3.47
N TRP A 69 4.00 2.82 -4.11
CA TRP A 69 4.21 3.99 -4.96
C TRP A 69 3.50 3.83 -6.29
N SER A 70 2.80 4.88 -6.73
CA SER A 70 2.23 4.95 -8.08
C SER A 70 3.33 4.87 -9.14
N PRO A 71 3.15 4.12 -10.25
CA PRO A 71 4.11 4.12 -11.36
C PRO A 71 4.30 5.48 -12.02
N ARG A 72 3.37 6.42 -11.80
CA ARG A 72 3.48 7.82 -12.25
C ARG A 72 4.34 8.69 -11.31
N GLY A 73 4.64 8.20 -10.10
CA GLY A 73 5.46 8.91 -9.13
C GLY A 73 4.74 10.01 -8.33
N ASP A 74 3.46 10.20 -8.55
CA ASP A 74 2.65 11.30 -8.01
C ASP A 74 1.88 10.94 -6.73
N MET A 75 1.58 9.66 -6.50
CA MET A 75 0.71 9.20 -5.41
C MET A 75 1.26 7.98 -4.68
N ILE A 76 0.75 7.78 -3.47
CA ILE A 76 0.94 6.57 -2.66
C ILE A 76 -0.45 5.97 -2.42
N ALA A 77 -0.64 4.67 -2.74
CA ALA A 77 -1.78 3.89 -2.27
C ALA A 77 -1.39 3.16 -0.99
N PHE A 78 -2.36 2.91 -0.11
CA PHE A 78 -2.11 2.29 1.19
C PHE A 78 -3.36 1.60 1.73
N THR A 79 -3.16 0.69 2.68
CA THR A 79 -4.21 0.20 3.57
C THR A 79 -4.26 1.08 4.82
N LYS A 80 -5.45 1.42 5.29
CA LYS A 80 -5.66 2.15 6.55
C LYS A 80 -6.66 1.41 7.42
N GLN A 81 -6.34 1.30 8.72
CA GLN A 81 -7.27 0.82 9.73
C GLN A 81 -7.66 1.98 10.65
N GLN A 82 -8.97 2.21 10.78
CA GLN A 82 -9.51 3.25 11.66
C GLN A 82 -10.93 2.86 12.11
N GLY A 83 -11.22 2.99 13.41
CA GLY A 83 -12.54 2.70 13.96
C GLY A 83 -13.03 1.27 13.72
N GLY A 84 -12.13 0.27 13.75
CA GLY A 84 -12.46 -1.13 13.51
C GLY A 84 -12.78 -1.49 12.06
N GLN A 85 -12.54 -0.57 11.12
CA GLN A 85 -12.74 -0.76 9.67
C GLN A 85 -11.42 -0.67 8.93
N PHE A 86 -11.33 -1.36 7.79
CA PHE A 86 -10.22 -1.28 6.85
C PHE A 86 -10.61 -0.52 5.59
N TYR A 87 -9.66 0.21 5.05
CA TYR A 87 -9.82 1.05 3.87
C TYR A 87 -8.64 0.89 2.93
N ILE A 88 -8.89 0.97 1.64
CA ILE A 88 -7.87 1.33 0.65
C ILE A 88 -7.95 2.83 0.43
N GLY A 89 -6.83 3.50 0.59
CA GLY A 89 -6.72 4.94 0.40
C GLY A 89 -5.59 5.30 -0.56
N VAL A 90 -5.63 6.56 -1.00
CA VAL A 90 -4.56 7.19 -1.77
C VAL A 90 -4.26 8.57 -1.18
N MET A 91 -3.02 9.01 -1.31
CA MET A 91 -2.57 10.37 -0.96
C MET A 91 -1.48 10.83 -1.93
N GLU A 92 -1.25 12.11 -2.02
CA GLU A 92 -0.08 12.65 -2.71
C GLU A 92 1.22 12.35 -1.96
N ILE A 93 2.35 12.43 -2.65
CA ILE A 93 3.66 12.08 -2.08
C ILE A 93 4.11 12.98 -0.93
N ASP A 94 3.50 14.13 -0.76
CA ASP A 94 3.74 15.02 0.39
C ASP A 94 2.81 14.76 1.58
N GLY A 95 1.83 13.84 1.40
CA GLY A 95 0.80 13.45 2.37
C GLY A 95 -0.48 14.28 2.31
N SER A 96 -0.61 15.17 1.34
CA SER A 96 -1.85 15.93 1.08
C SER A 96 -2.88 15.08 0.33
N ASN A 97 -4.12 15.59 0.26
CA ASN A 97 -5.23 14.99 -0.50
C ASN A 97 -5.48 13.51 -0.18
N GLU A 98 -5.28 13.13 1.11
CA GLU A 98 -5.63 11.78 1.58
C GLU A 98 -7.12 11.53 1.39
N ARG A 99 -7.47 10.42 0.73
CA ARG A 99 -8.85 9.99 0.54
C ARG A 99 -8.98 8.49 0.52
N MET A 100 -10.08 7.97 1.07
CA MET A 100 -10.42 6.56 1.05
C MET A 100 -11.25 6.27 -0.20
N ILE A 101 -10.89 5.23 -0.94
CA ILE A 101 -11.55 4.83 -2.19
C ILE A 101 -12.27 3.49 -2.11
N ALA A 102 -11.89 2.63 -1.15
CA ALA A 102 -12.60 1.38 -0.85
C ALA A 102 -12.66 1.14 0.64
N LYS A 103 -13.66 0.36 1.09
CA LYS A 103 -13.89 0.01 2.49
C LYS A 103 -14.44 -1.41 2.58
N SER A 104 -13.98 -2.19 3.58
CA SER A 104 -14.55 -3.49 3.92
C SER A 104 -14.29 -3.85 5.38
N PHE A 105 -14.82 -5.00 5.81
CA PHE A 105 -14.43 -5.65 7.06
C PHE A 105 -12.92 -5.91 7.11
N HIS A 106 -12.38 -6.49 6.04
CA HIS A 106 -10.95 -6.61 5.82
C HIS A 106 -10.67 -6.32 4.34
N VAL A 107 -9.82 -5.36 4.07
CA VAL A 107 -9.32 -5.01 2.74
C VAL A 107 -7.86 -4.61 2.87
N GLU A 108 -6.99 -5.14 2.01
CA GLU A 108 -5.56 -4.90 2.12
C GLU A 108 -4.83 -5.12 0.78
N GLY A 109 -3.53 -4.75 0.77
CA GLY A 109 -2.60 -5.08 -0.28
C GLY A 109 -2.86 -4.37 -1.61
N PRO A 110 -3.01 -3.03 -1.64
CA PRO A 110 -3.20 -2.33 -2.91
C PRO A 110 -1.98 -2.47 -3.81
N THR A 111 -2.23 -2.68 -5.10
CA THR A 111 -1.21 -2.62 -6.15
C THR A 111 -1.71 -1.79 -7.32
N TRP A 112 -0.81 -1.03 -7.95
CA TRP A 112 -1.14 -0.14 -9.06
C TRP A 112 -1.14 -0.85 -10.40
N SER A 113 -2.12 -0.55 -11.24
CA SER A 113 -2.00 -0.84 -12.67
C SER A 113 -0.81 -0.07 -13.27
N PRO A 114 -0.12 -0.60 -14.30
CA PRO A 114 1.06 0.04 -14.87
C PRO A 114 0.82 1.46 -15.40
N ASN A 115 -0.40 1.79 -15.79
CA ASN A 115 -0.77 3.14 -16.24
C ASN A 115 -1.13 4.11 -15.08
N GLY A 116 -1.13 3.62 -13.82
CA GLY A 116 -1.45 4.41 -12.63
C GLY A 116 -2.91 4.89 -12.53
N ARG A 117 -3.85 4.23 -13.22
CA ARG A 117 -5.28 4.62 -13.22
C ARG A 117 -6.16 3.75 -12.33
N TYR A 118 -5.73 2.51 -12.06
CA TYR A 118 -6.48 1.54 -11.29
C TYR A 118 -5.64 1.01 -10.13
N LEU A 119 -6.32 0.61 -9.07
CA LEU A 119 -5.77 -0.22 -8.01
C LEU A 119 -6.42 -1.60 -8.06
N MET A 120 -5.67 -2.63 -7.69
CA MET A 120 -6.16 -3.95 -7.37
C MET A 120 -5.79 -4.25 -5.92
N TYR A 121 -6.67 -4.95 -5.20
CA TYR A 121 -6.51 -5.31 -3.80
C TYR A 121 -7.37 -6.54 -3.51
N PHE A 122 -7.14 -7.19 -2.39
CA PHE A 122 -8.06 -8.22 -1.93
C PHE A 122 -9.03 -7.65 -0.88
N LYS A 123 -10.18 -8.29 -0.78
CA LYS A 123 -11.25 -7.93 0.13
C LYS A 123 -11.92 -9.17 0.66
N GLU A 124 -12.12 -9.21 1.97
CA GLU A 124 -12.96 -10.18 2.66
C GLU A 124 -14.26 -9.52 3.09
N GLU A 125 -15.36 -10.19 2.83
CA GLU A 125 -16.67 -9.80 3.33
C GLU A 125 -17.10 -10.77 4.42
N ARG A 126 -17.84 -10.28 5.41
CA ARG A 126 -18.42 -11.15 6.43
C ARG A 126 -19.49 -12.01 5.79
N THR A 127 -19.36 -13.32 5.89
CA THR A 127 -20.34 -14.27 5.34
C THR A 127 -21.14 -14.97 6.42
N ALA A 128 -20.67 -15.06 7.64
CA ALA A 128 -21.33 -15.71 8.76
C ALA A 128 -21.92 -14.71 9.75
N SER A 129 -23.01 -15.11 10.41
CA SER A 129 -23.68 -14.29 11.45
C SER A 129 -22.78 -14.06 12.67
N ASP A 130 -21.83 -14.96 12.94
CA ASP A 130 -20.83 -14.87 14.00
C ASP A 130 -19.64 -13.94 13.64
N GLY A 131 -19.61 -13.42 12.41
CA GLY A 131 -18.56 -12.55 11.91
C GLY A 131 -17.28 -13.27 11.52
N SER A 132 -17.26 -14.61 11.46
CA SER A 132 -16.14 -15.36 10.89
C SER A 132 -15.95 -15.03 9.41
N GLY A 133 -14.68 -15.01 8.95
CA GLY A 133 -14.29 -14.47 7.64
C GLY A 133 -14.97 -15.15 6.47
N GLY A 134 -15.24 -14.38 5.43
CA GLY A 134 -15.65 -14.84 4.14
C GLY A 134 -14.49 -15.23 3.24
N GLU A 135 -14.81 -15.65 2.03
CA GLU A 135 -13.81 -15.93 1.02
C GLU A 135 -13.11 -14.64 0.58
N SER A 136 -11.78 -14.66 0.56
CA SER A 136 -10.98 -13.57 0.01
C SER A 136 -11.15 -13.51 -1.51
N SER A 137 -11.42 -12.33 -2.03
CA SER A 137 -11.60 -12.08 -3.46
C SER A 137 -10.81 -10.86 -3.90
N LEU A 138 -10.35 -10.86 -5.14
CA LEU A 138 -9.68 -9.72 -5.74
C LEU A 138 -10.68 -8.71 -6.31
N TYR A 139 -10.36 -7.44 -6.15
CA TYR A 139 -11.13 -6.33 -6.69
C TYR A 139 -10.21 -5.35 -7.39
N SER A 140 -10.71 -4.74 -8.46
CA SER A 140 -10.11 -3.58 -9.08
C SER A 140 -11.02 -2.36 -8.93
N ILE A 141 -10.41 -1.18 -8.78
CA ILE A 141 -11.14 0.09 -8.66
C ILE A 141 -10.35 1.19 -9.36
N ASP A 142 -11.03 2.13 -9.96
CA ASP A 142 -10.38 3.35 -10.46
C ASP A 142 -10.17 4.38 -9.33
N LEU A 143 -9.41 5.41 -9.61
CA LEU A 143 -9.10 6.45 -8.62
C LEU A 143 -10.30 7.32 -8.23
N THR A 144 -11.44 7.21 -8.91
CA THR A 144 -12.67 7.91 -8.50
C THR A 144 -13.37 7.20 -7.34
N GLY A 145 -13.10 5.90 -7.15
CA GLY A 145 -13.74 5.07 -6.13
C GLY A 145 -15.15 4.56 -6.50
N TYR A 146 -15.63 4.81 -7.71
CA TYR A 146 -17.00 4.43 -8.12
C TYR A 146 -17.07 3.15 -8.96
N ASN A 147 -15.99 2.74 -9.62
CA ASN A 147 -15.96 1.62 -10.55
C ASN A 147 -15.29 0.38 -9.94
N GLU A 148 -15.70 -0.01 -8.73
CA GLU A 148 -15.22 -1.24 -8.11
C GLU A 148 -15.76 -2.47 -8.87
N ARG A 149 -14.88 -3.41 -9.19
CA ARG A 149 -15.21 -4.66 -9.90
C ARG A 149 -14.53 -5.84 -9.23
N LYS A 150 -15.28 -6.89 -8.94
CA LYS A 150 -14.72 -8.18 -8.52
C LYS A 150 -14.03 -8.84 -9.71
N ILE A 151 -12.83 -9.35 -9.47
CA ILE A 151 -12.09 -10.15 -10.43
C ILE A 151 -12.41 -11.61 -10.15
N ILE A 152 -12.91 -12.31 -11.17
CA ILE A 152 -13.28 -13.72 -11.04
C ILE A 152 -12.00 -14.55 -11.02
N THR A 153 -11.84 -15.30 -9.93
CA THR A 153 -10.77 -16.28 -9.74
C THR A 153 -11.40 -17.64 -9.44
N PRO A 154 -10.77 -18.77 -9.82
CA PRO A 154 -11.31 -20.12 -9.55
C PRO A 154 -11.44 -20.46 -8.07
N LEU A 155 -10.63 -19.85 -7.22
CA LEU A 155 -10.58 -20.02 -5.76
C LEU A 155 -10.42 -18.64 -5.10
N GLY A 156 -10.50 -18.60 -3.76
CA GLY A 156 -10.15 -17.41 -2.99
C GLY A 156 -8.75 -16.91 -3.35
N ALA A 157 -8.56 -15.59 -3.39
CA ALA A 157 -7.30 -14.98 -3.83
C ALA A 157 -6.95 -13.74 -3.00
N SER A 158 -5.63 -13.55 -2.75
CA SER A 158 -5.05 -12.40 -2.06
C SER A 158 -3.77 -11.94 -2.77
N ASP A 159 -3.15 -10.88 -2.26
CA ASP A 159 -1.83 -10.38 -2.66
C ASP A 159 -1.67 -10.19 -4.19
N PRO A 160 -2.54 -9.41 -4.83
CA PRO A 160 -2.50 -9.22 -6.28
C PRO A 160 -1.24 -8.48 -6.72
N ALA A 161 -0.79 -8.80 -7.93
CA ALA A 161 0.25 -8.03 -8.62
C ALA A 161 -0.14 -7.81 -10.08
N TRP A 162 0.14 -6.61 -10.59
CA TRP A 162 0.00 -6.31 -12.01
C TRP A 162 1.26 -6.72 -12.77
N SER A 163 1.09 -7.26 -13.98
CA SER A 163 2.22 -7.41 -14.90
C SER A 163 2.64 -6.04 -15.44
N PRO A 164 3.92 -5.85 -15.80
CA PRO A 164 4.34 -4.68 -16.59
C PRO A 164 3.53 -4.57 -17.88
N LEU A 165 3.49 -3.36 -18.46
CA LEU A 165 3.01 -3.20 -19.84
C LEU A 165 3.91 -4.05 -20.76
N MET A 166 3.28 -4.98 -21.49
CA MET A 166 3.98 -5.69 -22.56
C MET A 166 4.01 -4.77 -23.77
N HIS A 167 5.19 -4.54 -24.32
CA HIS A 167 5.43 -3.77 -25.55
C HIS A 167 5.34 -4.67 -26.77
#